data_0741b7233f017b91c7ef956affeb7aac
#
_entry.id   0741b7233f017b91c7ef956affeb7aac
#
_cell.length_a   1.000
_cell.length_b   1.000
_cell.length_c   1.000
_cell.angle_alpha   90.00
_cell.angle_beta   90.00
_cell.angle_gamma   90.00
#
_symmetry.space_group_name_H-M   'P 1'
#
loop_
_entity.id
_entity.type
_entity.pdbx_description
1 polymer ?
#
loop_
_entity_poly.entity_id
_entity_poly.type
_entity_poly.pdbx_seq_one_letter_code
_entity_poly.pdbx_strand_id
1 'polypeptide(L)'
;MNNLFKKLPGLLVAAFVVALTFASLPVSADSNAAGNPEAGSKIFKQYCAVCHSTGTNKIVGPGLEGVTSRVPQPAAEWMHKWIKNNAALLKTDTYAQKIFADNGKVSMTVFDGTLTDAQIDDVIAFLANPPKEEETASTSAAQGATAATPANNEDEGTHTTIILLIVIGTLLILSLVLRSVRKTLQGAVNKLKGVAAPADRTLWQDTKHWIATHKVATACINLFLVALFLVYGWEYLWGIDVTPGYHPSQPINFSHQVHAGTNSIACIYCHSGAEKGKVAGIPTLNVCMNCHKGIQGSNPEYKKEISKIYYAVGWDASKGAYSNPTHPVEWNRVHSLPDFAYFNHSQHVVVGKLQCQKCHGAVETFTTDQQFAPLTMGWCIDCHRQTPVHMDSNGYYAKLHQALMTKYPGKTITEADMGGLECGKCHY
;
A
#
# COMPACT_ATOMS: atom_id res chain seq x y z
N MET A 1 -76.14 -23.91 10.84
CA MET A 1 -75.22 -22.98 10.17
C MET A 1 -75.69 -21.58 10.46
N ASN A 2 -74.94 -20.71 10.99
CA ASN A 2 -75.13 -19.35 11.51
C ASN A 2 -75.10 -19.29 13.04
N ASN A 3 -73.98 -18.80 13.54
CA ASN A 3 -73.82 -17.97 14.74
C ASN A 3 -72.47 -18.26 15.44
N LEU A 4 -71.34 -18.03 14.70
CA LEU A 4 -70.02 -18.11 15.34
C LEU A 4 -69.05 -16.92 14.97
N PHE A 5 -69.63 -15.79 14.49
CA PHE A 5 -68.81 -14.67 14.04
C PHE A 5 -69.18 -13.29 14.61
N LYS A 6 -69.68 -13.27 15.90
CA LYS A 6 -70.03 -11.96 16.50
C LYS A 6 -69.42 -11.68 17.87
N LYS A 7 -68.26 -12.18 18.21
CA LYS A 7 -67.57 -11.79 19.48
C LYS A 7 -66.03 -11.67 19.40
N LEU A 8 -65.50 -11.01 18.35
CA LEU A 8 -64.11 -10.78 18.33
C LEU A 8 -63.71 -9.42 17.68
N PRO A 9 -64.11 -8.27 18.26
CA PRO A 9 -63.25 -7.08 17.98
C PRO A 9 -62.75 -6.33 19.22
N GLY A 10 -63.06 -6.76 20.45
CA GLY A 10 -62.64 -5.99 21.63
C GLY A 10 -61.30 -6.32 22.23
N LEU A 11 -60.69 -7.49 21.92
CA LEU A 11 -59.45 -7.93 22.55
C LEU A 11 -58.16 -7.56 21.76
N LEU A 12 -58.30 -7.29 20.48
CA LEU A 12 -57.15 -6.88 19.64
C LEU A 12 -56.80 -5.39 19.71
N VAL A 13 -57.78 -4.54 20.08
CA VAL A 13 -57.52 -3.10 20.26
C VAL A 13 -56.85 -2.81 21.60
N ALA A 14 -57.13 -3.59 22.65
CA ALA A 14 -56.45 -3.43 23.94
C ALA A 14 -54.97 -3.90 23.93
N ALA A 15 -54.64 -4.89 23.11
CA ALA A 15 -53.25 -5.35 22.97
C ALA A 15 -52.39 -4.39 22.14
N PHE A 16 -52.96 -3.62 21.22
CA PHE A 16 -52.23 -2.66 20.38
C PHE A 16 -51.97 -1.32 21.09
N VAL A 17 -52.80 -0.95 22.06
CA VAL A 17 -52.59 0.28 22.85
C VAL A 17 -51.56 0.08 23.96
N VAL A 18 -51.35 -1.13 24.49
CA VAL A 18 -50.34 -1.43 25.49
C VAL A 18 -48.93 -1.56 24.84
N ALA A 19 -48.85 -1.89 23.55
CA ALA A 19 -47.57 -1.98 22.82
C ALA A 19 -47.01 -0.60 22.38
N LEU A 20 -47.84 0.45 22.37
CA LEU A 20 -47.41 1.80 21.93
C LEU A 20 -46.99 2.71 23.07
N THR A 21 -47.09 2.30 24.33
CA THR A 21 -46.68 3.11 25.50
C THR A 21 -45.28 2.79 26.03
N PHE A 22 -44.57 1.82 25.44
CA PHE A 22 -43.16 1.49 25.81
C PHE A 22 -42.10 2.02 24.88
N ALA A 23 -42.45 2.85 23.89
CA ALA A 23 -41.49 3.32 22.87
C ALA A 23 -41.04 4.78 23.03
N SER A 24 -41.11 5.34 24.22
CA SER A 24 -40.58 6.66 24.50
C SER A 24 -39.91 6.72 25.86
N LEU A 25 -38.78 6.01 25.99
CA LEU A 25 -37.77 6.39 26.94
C LEU A 25 -37.01 7.57 26.32
N PRO A 26 -36.93 8.73 26.97
CA PRO A 26 -36.01 9.76 26.52
C PRO A 26 -34.60 9.19 26.66
N VAL A 27 -33.88 9.07 25.55
CA VAL A 27 -32.42 9.00 25.58
C VAL A 27 -32.03 10.36 26.14
N SER A 28 -31.77 10.41 27.44
CA SER A 28 -31.07 11.51 28.06
C SER A 28 -29.69 11.54 27.38
N ALA A 29 -29.53 12.48 26.49
CA ALA A 29 -28.20 12.88 26.07
C ALA A 29 -27.50 13.44 27.31
N ASP A 30 -26.76 12.60 28.00
CA ASP A 30 -25.87 12.99 29.09
C ASP A 30 -24.77 13.86 28.48
N SER A 31 -24.99 15.17 28.52
CA SER A 31 -24.05 16.18 27.98
C SER A 31 -22.80 16.38 28.86
N ASN A 32 -22.45 15.36 29.68
CA ASN A 32 -21.26 15.29 30.53
C ASN A 32 -20.55 13.94 30.41
N ALA A 33 -20.62 13.25 29.28
CA ALA A 33 -19.79 12.09 29.05
C ALA A 33 -18.35 12.56 28.84
N ALA A 34 -17.47 12.32 29.82
CA ALA A 34 -16.03 12.39 29.60
C ALA A 34 -15.71 11.57 28.34
N GLY A 35 -15.02 12.16 27.36
CA GLY A 35 -14.72 11.50 26.07
C GLY A 35 -14.10 10.11 26.26
N ASN A 36 -14.21 9.26 25.24
CA ASN A 36 -13.70 7.89 25.27
C ASN A 36 -12.18 7.87 24.93
N PRO A 37 -11.28 7.53 25.87
CA PRO A 37 -9.83 7.54 25.62
C PRO A 37 -9.38 6.54 24.54
N GLU A 38 -10.07 5.41 24.38
CA GLU A 38 -9.71 4.42 23.36
C GLU A 38 -10.05 4.92 21.94
N ALA A 39 -11.21 5.57 21.78
CA ALA A 39 -11.56 6.24 20.54
C ALA A 39 -10.58 7.40 20.27
N GLY A 40 -10.26 8.19 21.30
CA GLY A 40 -9.30 9.27 21.25
C GLY A 40 -7.91 8.82 20.83
N SER A 41 -7.43 7.66 21.32
CA SER A 41 -6.15 7.07 20.90
C SER A 41 -6.09 6.80 19.40
N LYS A 42 -7.17 6.27 18.83
CA LYS A 42 -7.24 6.00 17.39
C LYS A 42 -7.22 7.29 16.58
N ILE A 43 -7.99 8.29 17.00
CA ILE A 43 -8.04 9.61 16.37
C ILE A 43 -6.69 10.32 16.50
N PHE A 44 -6.05 10.25 17.67
CA PHE A 44 -4.72 10.81 17.90
C PHE A 44 -3.68 10.20 16.96
N LYS A 45 -3.62 8.88 16.85
CA LYS A 45 -2.70 8.19 15.93
C LYS A 45 -2.96 8.58 14.47
N GLN A 46 -4.21 8.80 14.11
CA GLN A 46 -4.61 9.12 12.74
C GLN A 46 -4.27 10.57 12.34
N TYR A 47 -4.46 11.52 13.24
CA TYR A 47 -4.43 12.96 12.90
C TYR A 47 -3.37 13.77 13.65
N CYS A 48 -2.97 13.34 14.83
CA CYS A 48 -2.14 14.17 15.74
C CYS A 48 -0.71 13.66 15.86
N ALA A 49 -0.49 12.33 15.87
CA ALA A 49 0.80 11.68 16.10
C ALA A 49 1.86 12.04 15.05
N VAL A 50 1.44 12.49 13.86
CA VAL A 50 2.34 13.00 12.80
C VAL A 50 3.16 14.22 13.26
N CYS A 51 2.56 15.05 14.11
CA CYS A 51 3.17 16.29 14.57
C CYS A 51 3.49 16.28 16.05
N HIS A 52 2.80 15.48 16.85
CA HIS A 52 2.90 15.46 18.31
C HIS A 52 3.23 14.08 18.85
N SER A 53 4.18 13.99 19.80
CA SER A 53 4.34 12.80 20.62
C SER A 53 3.44 12.86 21.86
N THR A 54 3.07 11.69 22.41
CA THR A 54 2.40 11.61 23.72
C THR A 54 3.36 11.84 24.88
N GLY A 55 4.68 11.72 24.65
CA GLY A 55 5.74 12.00 25.60
C GLY A 55 6.24 13.46 25.57
N THR A 56 7.47 13.67 26.05
CA THR A 56 8.15 14.98 26.07
C THR A 56 8.78 15.37 24.74
N ASN A 57 9.00 14.40 23.85
CA ASN A 57 9.74 14.60 22.63
C ASN A 57 9.01 15.55 21.66
N LYS A 58 9.71 16.56 21.17
CA LYS A 58 9.22 17.47 20.13
C LYS A 58 9.43 16.81 18.76
N ILE A 59 8.36 16.67 17.97
CA ILE A 59 8.42 16.23 16.57
C ILE A 59 8.35 17.49 15.68
N VAL A 60 7.19 17.88 15.23
CA VAL A 60 6.91 19.18 14.59
C VAL A 60 6.35 20.15 15.64
N GLY A 61 5.29 19.71 16.30
CA GLY A 61 4.71 20.34 17.46
C GLY A 61 5.36 19.86 18.77
N PRO A 62 5.05 20.52 19.89
CA PRO A 62 5.57 20.13 21.20
C PRO A 62 5.06 18.74 21.61
N GLY A 63 5.84 18.03 22.45
CA GLY A 63 5.39 16.83 23.13
C GLY A 63 4.21 17.14 24.06
N LEU A 64 3.24 16.24 24.13
CA LEU A 64 1.96 16.46 24.81
C LEU A 64 1.88 15.80 26.19
N GLU A 65 2.98 15.27 26.74
CA GLU A 65 2.99 14.76 28.11
C GLU A 65 2.55 15.84 29.10
N GLY A 66 1.53 15.53 29.91
CA GLY A 66 0.97 16.45 30.89
C GLY A 66 0.38 17.73 30.31
N VAL A 67 -0.04 17.73 29.05
CA VAL A 67 -0.57 18.92 28.36
C VAL A 67 -1.75 19.53 29.10
N THR A 68 -2.61 18.72 29.71
CA THR A 68 -3.79 19.19 30.47
C THR A 68 -3.45 20.05 31.69
N SER A 69 -2.26 19.89 32.25
CA SER A 69 -1.79 20.75 33.38
C SER A 69 -1.07 21.99 32.91
N ARG A 70 -0.64 22.07 31.65
CA ARG A 70 0.16 23.17 31.09
C ARG A 70 -0.66 24.25 30.38
N VAL A 71 -1.87 23.90 29.95
CA VAL A 71 -2.75 24.82 29.22
C VAL A 71 -3.65 25.65 30.18
N PRO A 72 -4.25 26.77 29.75
CA PRO A 72 -5.21 27.52 30.54
C PRO A 72 -6.37 26.70 31.05
N GLN A 73 -6.81 26.94 32.26
CA GLN A 73 -7.92 26.23 32.88
C GLN A 73 -9.25 26.93 32.60
N PRO A 74 -10.35 26.20 32.33
CA PRO A 74 -10.43 24.73 32.30
C PRO A 74 -9.78 24.12 31.04
N ALA A 75 -8.85 23.18 31.25
CA ALA A 75 -8.02 22.63 30.19
C ALA A 75 -8.82 22.02 29.03
N ALA A 76 -9.86 21.25 29.33
CA ALA A 76 -10.68 20.60 28.32
C ALA A 76 -11.32 21.63 27.36
N GLU A 77 -11.89 22.72 27.91
CA GLU A 77 -12.53 23.77 27.11
C GLU A 77 -11.50 24.52 26.23
N TRP A 78 -10.33 24.84 26.78
CA TRP A 78 -9.29 25.54 26.05
C TRP A 78 -8.73 24.62 24.92
N MET A 79 -8.43 23.36 25.23
CA MET A 79 -7.93 22.39 24.27
C MET A 79 -8.95 22.11 23.16
N HIS A 80 -10.23 22.02 23.51
CA HIS A 80 -11.30 21.82 22.54
C HIS A 80 -11.30 23.00 21.52
N LYS A 81 -11.30 24.22 21.98
CA LYS A 81 -11.23 25.43 21.12
C LYS A 81 -9.96 25.45 20.27
N TRP A 82 -8.81 25.09 20.87
CA TRP A 82 -7.53 25.04 20.18
C TRP A 82 -7.51 23.99 19.07
N ILE A 83 -7.94 22.77 19.35
CA ILE A 83 -7.98 21.67 18.37
C ILE A 83 -8.99 22.02 17.26
N LYS A 84 -10.17 22.48 17.63
CA LYS A 84 -11.22 22.82 16.67
C LYS A 84 -10.77 23.93 15.72
N ASN A 85 -10.33 25.06 16.24
CA ASN A 85 -9.92 26.21 15.42
C ASN A 85 -8.85 27.06 16.10
N ASN A 86 -7.58 26.61 16.02
CA ASN A 86 -6.43 27.36 16.57
C ASN A 86 -6.23 28.73 15.89
N ALA A 87 -6.55 28.86 14.60
CA ALA A 87 -6.40 30.13 13.87
C ALA A 87 -7.33 31.24 14.41
N ALA A 88 -8.52 30.87 14.89
CA ALA A 88 -9.42 31.80 15.55
C ALA A 88 -8.89 32.17 16.95
N LEU A 89 -8.42 31.18 17.70
CA LEU A 89 -7.93 31.39 19.07
C LEU A 89 -6.64 32.23 19.09
N LEU A 90 -5.76 32.10 18.11
CA LEU A 90 -4.56 32.93 17.95
C LEU A 90 -4.82 34.44 17.86
N LYS A 91 -6.02 34.86 17.48
CA LYS A 91 -6.37 36.28 17.36
C LYS A 91 -6.67 36.92 18.72
N THR A 92 -7.10 36.15 19.71
CA THR A 92 -7.67 36.65 20.96
C THR A 92 -6.97 36.13 22.21
N ASP A 93 -6.27 35.00 22.15
CA ASP A 93 -5.69 34.35 23.31
C ASP A 93 -4.18 34.54 23.37
N THR A 94 -3.70 35.14 24.45
CA THR A 94 -2.27 35.46 24.66
C THR A 94 -1.42 34.20 24.88
N TYR A 95 -1.96 33.15 25.50
CA TYR A 95 -1.27 31.92 25.70
C TYR A 95 -1.11 31.17 24.35
N ALA A 96 -2.15 31.17 23.51
CA ALA A 96 -2.09 30.62 22.16
C ALA A 96 -1.01 31.35 21.33
N GLN A 97 -0.93 32.68 21.40
CA GLN A 97 0.10 33.46 20.71
C GLN A 97 1.51 33.10 21.18
N LYS A 98 1.67 32.91 22.50
CA LYS A 98 2.95 32.53 23.10
C LYS A 98 3.41 31.15 22.61
N ILE A 99 2.57 30.11 22.74
CA ILE A 99 2.96 28.77 22.30
C ILE A 99 3.22 28.71 20.79
N PHE A 100 2.50 29.47 19.98
CA PHE A 100 2.75 29.58 18.55
C PHE A 100 4.13 30.20 18.26
N ALA A 101 4.51 31.26 18.97
CA ALA A 101 5.81 31.92 18.85
C ALA A 101 6.96 30.97 19.29
N ASP A 102 6.79 30.32 20.46
CA ASP A 102 7.78 29.39 21.04
C ASP A 102 8.04 28.15 20.18
N ASN A 103 7.06 27.79 19.34
CA ASN A 103 7.17 26.64 18.42
C ASN A 103 7.48 27.01 16.96
N GLY A 104 8.15 28.15 16.76
CA GLY A 104 8.66 28.56 15.44
C GLY A 104 7.58 29.04 14.47
N LYS A 105 6.45 29.49 15.00
CA LYS A 105 5.29 29.99 14.23
C LYS A 105 4.73 29.00 13.24
N VAL A 106 4.86 27.69 13.51
CA VAL A 106 4.24 26.62 12.71
C VAL A 106 2.76 26.53 13.08
N SER A 107 1.89 26.73 12.08
CA SER A 107 0.44 26.61 12.26
C SER A 107 0.02 25.15 12.41
N MET A 108 -0.72 24.84 13.46
CA MET A 108 -1.41 23.56 13.59
C MET A 108 -2.59 23.48 12.60
N THR A 109 -2.91 22.32 12.10
CA THR A 109 -4.08 22.07 11.25
C THR A 109 -5.37 22.42 11.99
N VAL A 110 -6.31 23.09 11.32
CA VAL A 110 -7.66 23.36 11.83
C VAL A 110 -8.52 22.14 11.59
N PHE A 111 -9.19 21.63 12.63
CA PHE A 111 -10.02 20.43 12.56
C PHE A 111 -11.53 20.70 12.52
N ASP A 112 -11.93 21.97 12.46
CA ASP A 112 -13.32 22.37 12.28
C ASP A 112 -13.87 21.79 10.96
N GLY A 113 -14.97 21.04 11.03
CA GLY A 113 -15.53 20.30 9.89
C GLY A 113 -14.83 18.98 9.54
N THR A 114 -13.68 18.66 10.17
CA THR A 114 -12.96 17.37 9.98
C THR A 114 -13.24 16.40 11.13
N LEU A 115 -13.23 16.90 12.35
CA LEU A 115 -13.58 16.15 13.55
C LEU A 115 -14.85 16.73 14.17
N THR A 116 -15.71 15.86 14.68
CA THR A 116 -16.88 16.27 15.49
C THR A 116 -16.44 16.70 16.87
N ASP A 117 -17.26 17.48 17.58
CA ASP A 117 -16.99 17.91 18.94
C ASP A 117 -16.75 16.72 19.88
N ALA A 118 -17.55 15.65 19.76
CA ALA A 118 -17.35 14.41 20.52
C ALA A 118 -16.01 13.73 20.24
N GLN A 119 -15.54 13.74 18.99
CA GLN A 119 -14.23 13.19 18.62
C GLN A 119 -13.07 14.02 19.17
N ILE A 120 -13.24 15.34 19.27
CA ILE A 120 -12.27 16.23 19.92
C ILE A 120 -12.22 15.94 21.42
N ASP A 121 -13.35 15.75 22.06
CA ASP A 121 -13.44 15.39 23.48
C ASP A 121 -12.82 14.00 23.76
N ASP A 122 -12.98 13.03 22.86
CA ASP A 122 -12.29 11.74 22.92
C ASP A 122 -10.77 11.89 22.92
N VAL A 123 -10.22 12.75 22.03
CA VAL A 123 -8.78 13.05 21.98
C VAL A 123 -8.31 13.71 23.25
N ILE A 124 -9.08 14.64 23.82
CA ILE A 124 -8.75 15.31 25.07
C ILE A 124 -8.73 14.31 26.23
N ALA A 125 -9.71 13.41 26.29
CA ALA A 125 -9.76 12.33 27.27
C ALA A 125 -8.54 11.39 27.18
N PHE A 126 -8.10 11.06 25.98
CA PHE A 126 -6.88 10.28 25.74
C PHE A 126 -5.63 11.03 26.23
N LEU A 127 -5.50 12.33 25.93
CA LEU A 127 -4.36 13.14 26.34
C LEU A 127 -4.32 13.43 27.85
N ALA A 128 -5.44 13.29 28.54
CA ALA A 128 -5.48 13.41 30.00
C ALA A 128 -4.79 12.23 30.69
N ASN A 129 -4.85 11.02 30.11
CA ASN A 129 -4.23 9.79 30.60
C ASN A 129 -3.63 8.99 29.43
N PRO A 130 -2.58 9.50 28.77
CA PRO A 130 -1.93 8.73 27.71
C PRO A 130 -1.28 7.49 28.35
N PRO A 131 -1.34 6.30 27.68
CA PRO A 131 -0.56 5.16 28.13
C PRO A 131 0.91 5.58 28.19
N LYS A 132 1.59 5.29 29.29
CA LYS A 132 3.05 5.48 29.37
C LYS A 132 3.65 4.66 28.22
N GLU A 133 4.41 5.32 27.35
CA GLU A 133 5.31 4.60 26.45
C GLU A 133 6.30 3.85 27.32
N GLU A 134 6.04 2.54 27.53
CA GLU A 134 7.15 1.62 27.77
C GLU A 134 8.00 1.68 26.50
N GLU A 135 9.28 1.90 26.64
CA GLU A 135 10.30 1.70 25.61
C GLU A 135 10.28 0.21 25.19
N THR A 136 9.24 -0.20 24.56
CA THR A 136 9.18 -1.44 23.79
C THR A 136 9.70 -1.09 22.40
N ALA A 137 11.00 -1.39 22.21
CA ALA A 137 11.49 -1.73 20.88
C ALA A 137 10.35 -2.44 20.15
N SER A 138 9.95 -1.90 19.02
CA SER A 138 8.82 -2.35 18.21
C SER A 138 9.03 -3.80 17.78
N THR A 139 8.60 -4.71 18.62
CA THR A 139 8.21 -6.06 18.24
C THR A 139 6.69 -6.06 18.24
N SER A 140 6.12 -5.48 17.20
CA SER A 140 4.74 -5.77 16.83
C SER A 140 4.70 -7.26 16.51
N ALA A 141 4.22 -8.03 17.47
CA ALA A 141 3.89 -9.43 17.27
C ALA A 141 2.86 -9.51 16.14
N ALA A 142 3.35 -9.83 14.96
CA ALA A 142 2.56 -10.41 13.90
C ALA A 142 2.16 -11.81 14.38
N GLN A 143 1.05 -11.91 15.10
CA GLN A 143 0.40 -13.20 15.31
C GLN A 143 -0.37 -13.56 14.05
N GLY A 144 0.12 -14.58 13.35
CA GLY A 144 -0.67 -15.54 12.60
C GLY A 144 -1.12 -15.12 11.21
N ALA A 145 -0.24 -14.54 10.40
CA ALA A 145 -0.23 -14.90 8.99
C ALA A 145 1.19 -15.41 8.74
N THR A 146 1.33 -16.68 8.46
CA THR A 146 2.49 -17.17 7.73
C THR A 146 2.54 -16.35 6.47
N ALA A 147 3.28 -15.25 6.52
CA ALA A 147 3.78 -14.61 5.34
C ALA A 147 4.54 -15.72 4.62
N ALA A 148 4.00 -16.19 3.51
CA ALA A 148 4.83 -16.80 2.51
C ALA A 148 5.92 -15.74 2.29
N THR A 149 7.10 -15.99 2.84
CA THR A 149 8.32 -15.32 2.47
C THR A 149 8.26 -15.26 0.96
N PRO A 150 8.33 -14.12 0.31
CA PRO A 150 8.62 -14.11 -1.10
C PRO A 150 9.92 -14.89 -1.18
N ALA A 151 9.85 -16.10 -1.72
CA ALA A 151 11.04 -16.82 -2.08
C ALA A 151 11.83 -15.81 -2.90
N ASN A 152 13.00 -15.45 -2.43
CA ASN A 152 14.00 -14.75 -3.22
C ASN A 152 14.32 -15.66 -4.39
N ASN A 153 13.46 -15.65 -5.42
CA ASN A 153 13.68 -16.34 -6.68
C ASN A 153 14.78 -15.68 -7.51
N GLU A 154 15.34 -14.58 -7.03
CA GLU A 154 16.49 -13.95 -7.70
C GLU A 154 17.76 -14.79 -7.62
N ASP A 155 17.91 -15.60 -6.57
CA ASP A 155 19.13 -16.40 -6.39
C ASP A 155 19.07 -17.74 -7.13
N GLU A 156 17.92 -18.41 -7.20
CA GLU A 156 17.77 -19.68 -7.94
C GLU A 156 17.87 -19.48 -9.46
N GLY A 157 17.31 -18.41 -10.01
CA GLY A 157 17.42 -18.06 -11.43
C GLY A 157 18.85 -17.75 -11.85
N THR A 158 19.56 -17.01 -11.03
CA THR A 158 20.95 -16.60 -11.28
C THR A 158 21.90 -17.79 -11.20
N HIS A 159 21.76 -18.67 -10.19
CA HIS A 159 22.55 -19.89 -10.08
C HIS A 159 22.28 -20.86 -11.23
N THR A 160 21.04 -21.06 -11.61
CA THR A 160 20.65 -21.92 -12.74
C THR A 160 21.22 -21.38 -14.05
N THR A 161 21.17 -20.08 -14.28
CA THR A 161 21.75 -19.44 -15.47
C THR A 161 23.26 -19.57 -15.51
N ILE A 162 23.95 -19.36 -14.38
CA ILE A 162 25.40 -19.53 -14.27
C ILE A 162 25.81 -20.98 -14.53
N ILE A 163 25.11 -21.95 -13.93
CA ILE A 163 25.36 -23.38 -14.16
C ILE A 163 25.19 -23.73 -15.64
N LEU A 164 24.11 -23.23 -16.26
CA LEU A 164 23.84 -23.46 -17.68
C LEU A 164 24.96 -22.88 -18.57
N LEU A 165 25.41 -21.68 -18.29
CA LEU A 165 26.53 -21.04 -19.00
C LEU A 165 27.84 -21.82 -18.83
N ILE A 166 28.14 -22.33 -17.63
CA ILE A 166 29.29 -23.20 -17.37
C ILE A 166 29.19 -24.50 -18.18
N VAL A 167 28.03 -25.14 -18.17
CA VAL A 167 27.79 -26.38 -18.96
C VAL A 167 27.97 -26.13 -20.45
N ILE A 168 27.38 -25.06 -20.97
CA ILE A 168 27.54 -24.67 -22.39
C ILE A 168 29.02 -24.40 -22.71
N GLY A 169 29.71 -23.64 -21.85
CA GLY A 169 31.13 -23.34 -22.00
C GLY A 169 32.00 -24.60 -22.01
N THR A 170 31.77 -25.53 -21.09
CA THR A 170 32.51 -26.81 -21.03
C THR A 170 32.24 -27.68 -22.25
N LEU A 171 31.00 -27.74 -22.73
CA LEU A 171 30.66 -28.50 -23.97
C LEU A 171 31.31 -27.87 -25.20
N LEU A 172 31.40 -26.55 -25.30
CA LEU A 172 32.08 -25.85 -26.37
C LEU A 172 33.58 -26.15 -26.34
N ILE A 173 34.23 -26.08 -25.18
CA ILE A 173 35.67 -26.40 -25.02
C ILE A 173 35.92 -27.88 -25.41
N LEU A 174 35.08 -28.78 -24.89
CA LEU A 174 35.17 -30.22 -25.24
C LEU A 174 35.03 -30.45 -26.75
N SER A 175 34.10 -29.78 -27.39
CA SER A 175 33.89 -29.84 -28.84
C SER A 175 35.14 -29.39 -29.63
N LEU A 176 35.76 -28.28 -29.18
CA LEU A 176 37.02 -27.76 -29.79
C LEU A 176 38.17 -28.73 -29.59
N VAL A 177 38.30 -29.33 -28.40
CA VAL A 177 39.36 -30.34 -28.12
C VAL A 177 39.14 -31.60 -28.98
N LEU A 178 37.93 -32.14 -29.02
CA LEU A 178 37.61 -33.32 -29.84
C LEU A 178 37.87 -33.07 -31.34
N ARG A 179 37.55 -31.85 -31.81
CA ARG A 179 37.85 -31.42 -33.17
C ARG A 179 39.38 -31.40 -33.42
N SER A 180 40.19 -30.86 -32.51
CA SER A 180 41.63 -30.83 -32.59
C SER A 180 42.20 -32.27 -32.64
N VAL A 181 41.77 -33.15 -31.74
CA VAL A 181 42.16 -34.56 -31.68
C VAL A 181 41.83 -35.28 -32.99
N ARG A 182 40.59 -35.11 -33.48
CA ARG A 182 40.14 -35.70 -34.76
C ARG A 182 41.03 -35.25 -35.92
N LYS A 183 41.41 -33.93 -35.97
CA LYS A 183 42.23 -33.37 -37.02
C LYS A 183 43.65 -33.98 -36.98
N THR A 184 44.24 -34.11 -35.78
CA THR A 184 45.54 -34.70 -35.56
C THR A 184 45.58 -36.19 -35.98
N LEU A 185 44.54 -36.97 -35.56
CA LEU A 185 44.42 -38.38 -35.92
C LEU A 185 44.22 -38.58 -37.44
N GLN A 186 43.39 -37.76 -38.07
CA GLN A 186 43.18 -37.81 -39.52
C GLN A 186 44.49 -37.48 -40.27
N GLY A 187 45.27 -36.50 -39.78
CA GLY A 187 46.58 -36.20 -40.33
C GLY A 187 47.57 -37.38 -40.26
N ALA A 188 47.60 -38.08 -39.12
CA ALA A 188 48.42 -39.28 -38.94
C ALA A 188 47.98 -40.44 -39.86
N VAL A 189 46.68 -40.70 -39.95
CA VAL A 189 46.12 -41.72 -40.83
C VAL A 189 46.41 -41.44 -42.32
N ASN A 190 46.26 -40.18 -42.74
CA ASN A 190 46.53 -39.78 -44.12
C ASN A 190 48.03 -39.93 -44.47
N LYS A 191 48.94 -39.62 -43.52
CA LYS A 191 50.39 -39.88 -43.68
C LYS A 191 50.68 -41.36 -43.88
N LEU A 192 50.02 -42.25 -43.09
CA LEU A 192 50.20 -43.72 -43.23
C LEU A 192 49.62 -44.25 -44.53
N LYS A 193 48.58 -43.64 -45.07
CA LYS A 193 47.93 -44.06 -46.32
C LYS A 193 48.53 -43.41 -47.58
N GLY A 194 49.54 -42.51 -47.44
CA GLY A 194 50.13 -41.80 -48.56
C GLY A 194 49.19 -40.82 -49.28
N VAL A 195 48.07 -40.43 -48.63
CA VAL A 195 47.08 -39.54 -49.21
C VAL A 195 47.41 -38.09 -48.78
N ALA A 196 47.33 -37.14 -49.71
CA ALA A 196 47.52 -35.73 -49.42
C ALA A 196 46.55 -35.25 -48.35
N ALA A 197 47.02 -34.52 -47.34
CA ALA A 197 46.18 -33.96 -46.29
C ALA A 197 45.16 -32.96 -46.90
N PRO A 198 43.90 -33.04 -46.55
CA PRO A 198 42.90 -32.05 -46.99
C PRO A 198 43.32 -30.67 -46.51
N ALA A 199 43.07 -29.62 -47.31
CA ALA A 199 43.38 -28.26 -46.97
C ALA A 199 42.71 -27.87 -45.64
N ASP A 200 43.49 -27.17 -44.75
CA ASP A 200 43.00 -26.72 -43.46
C ASP A 200 41.91 -25.68 -43.62
N ARG A 201 40.69 -26.05 -43.26
CA ARG A 201 39.54 -25.11 -43.22
C ARG A 201 39.52 -24.38 -41.87
N THR A 202 39.25 -23.09 -41.92
CA THR A 202 38.95 -22.32 -40.69
C THR A 202 37.61 -22.74 -40.11
N LEU A 203 37.38 -22.44 -38.80
CA LEU A 203 36.07 -22.71 -38.14
C LEU A 203 34.90 -22.15 -38.94
N TRP A 204 35.06 -20.94 -39.46
CA TRP A 204 34.07 -20.25 -40.26
C TRP A 204 33.74 -20.96 -41.58
N GLN A 205 34.76 -21.48 -42.26
CA GLN A 205 34.59 -22.23 -43.50
C GLN A 205 33.88 -23.56 -43.25
N ASP A 206 34.20 -24.23 -42.11
CA ASP A 206 33.52 -25.46 -41.74
C ASP A 206 32.08 -25.21 -41.36
N THR A 207 31.77 -24.15 -40.63
CA THR A 207 30.39 -23.79 -40.29
C THR A 207 29.59 -23.45 -41.54
N LYS A 208 30.13 -22.67 -42.46
CA LYS A 208 29.46 -22.44 -43.77
C LYS A 208 29.22 -23.71 -44.56
N HIS A 209 30.21 -24.60 -44.61
CA HIS A 209 30.07 -25.88 -45.28
C HIS A 209 28.98 -26.74 -44.62
N TRP A 210 28.97 -26.80 -43.28
CA TRP A 210 27.95 -27.57 -42.56
C TRP A 210 26.54 -27.03 -42.82
N ILE A 211 26.36 -25.69 -42.76
CA ILE A 211 25.11 -25.00 -43.10
C ILE A 211 24.66 -25.35 -44.53
N ALA A 212 25.58 -25.32 -45.49
CA ALA A 212 25.28 -25.59 -46.88
C ALA A 212 24.90 -27.06 -47.15
N THR A 213 25.52 -27.98 -46.37
CA THR A 213 25.28 -29.46 -46.57
C THR A 213 24.13 -30.00 -45.74
N HIS A 214 23.80 -29.36 -44.59
CA HIS A 214 22.75 -29.81 -43.67
C HIS A 214 21.58 -28.84 -43.63
N LYS A 215 20.99 -28.55 -44.79
CA LYS A 215 19.94 -27.53 -44.96
C LYS A 215 18.74 -27.73 -44.04
N VAL A 216 18.27 -28.98 -43.86
CA VAL A 216 17.12 -29.33 -43.00
C VAL A 216 17.47 -29.07 -41.52
N ALA A 217 18.63 -29.53 -41.05
CA ALA A 217 19.08 -29.29 -39.69
C ALA A 217 19.25 -27.77 -39.38
N THR A 218 19.82 -27.04 -40.34
CA THR A 218 19.95 -25.57 -40.25
C THR A 218 18.59 -24.89 -40.19
N ALA A 219 17.62 -25.31 -41.02
CA ALA A 219 16.25 -24.78 -40.97
C ALA A 219 15.57 -25.07 -39.63
N CYS A 220 15.71 -26.26 -39.08
CA CYS A 220 15.16 -26.65 -37.78
C CYS A 220 15.78 -25.81 -36.63
N ILE A 221 17.11 -25.61 -36.64
CA ILE A 221 17.80 -24.77 -35.63
C ILE A 221 17.32 -23.32 -35.73
N ASN A 222 17.26 -22.76 -36.94
CA ASN A 222 16.78 -21.39 -37.11
C ASN A 222 15.33 -21.24 -36.65
N LEU A 223 14.45 -22.17 -37.00
CA LEU A 223 13.05 -22.16 -36.55
C LEU A 223 12.96 -22.23 -35.01
N PHE A 224 13.78 -23.10 -34.41
CA PHE A 224 13.84 -23.16 -32.93
C PHE A 224 14.32 -21.88 -32.29
N LEU A 225 15.37 -21.23 -32.82
CA LEU A 225 15.88 -19.96 -32.34
C LEU A 225 14.85 -18.83 -32.50
N VAL A 226 14.12 -18.82 -33.62
CA VAL A 226 13.03 -17.86 -33.83
C VAL A 226 11.90 -18.09 -32.83
N ALA A 227 11.52 -19.35 -32.58
CA ALA A 227 10.51 -19.67 -31.58
C ALA A 227 10.92 -19.23 -30.17
N LEU A 228 12.19 -19.48 -29.77
CA LEU A 228 12.72 -19.00 -28.50
C LEU A 228 12.69 -17.48 -28.42
N PHE A 229 13.14 -16.80 -29.47
CA PHE A 229 13.11 -15.33 -29.51
C PHE A 229 11.69 -14.78 -29.37
N LEU A 230 10.72 -15.39 -30.02
CA LEU A 230 9.31 -14.98 -29.91
C LEU A 230 8.76 -15.20 -28.50
N VAL A 231 9.06 -16.35 -27.87
CA VAL A 231 8.60 -16.64 -26.49
C VAL A 231 9.23 -15.68 -25.49
N TYR A 232 10.56 -15.57 -25.45
CA TYR A 232 11.24 -14.69 -24.51
C TYR A 232 10.99 -13.20 -24.79
N GLY A 233 10.86 -12.84 -26.07
CA GLY A 233 10.49 -11.48 -26.46
C GLY A 233 9.07 -11.14 -26.02
N TRP A 234 8.14 -12.06 -26.14
CA TRP A 234 6.77 -11.91 -25.65
C TRP A 234 6.74 -11.76 -24.12
N GLU A 235 7.41 -12.63 -23.37
CA GLU A 235 7.48 -12.55 -21.91
C GLU A 235 8.10 -11.23 -21.45
N TYR A 236 9.17 -10.78 -22.10
CA TYR A 236 9.80 -9.51 -21.82
C TYR A 236 8.84 -8.32 -22.06
N LEU A 237 8.17 -8.29 -23.21
CA LEU A 237 7.23 -7.21 -23.55
C LEU A 237 6.01 -7.21 -22.62
N TRP A 238 5.53 -8.40 -22.24
CA TRP A 238 4.40 -8.54 -21.31
C TRP A 238 4.74 -8.08 -19.90
N GLY A 239 6.00 -8.17 -19.51
CA GLY A 239 6.47 -7.78 -18.18
C GLY A 239 6.74 -6.27 -18.01
N ILE A 240 6.73 -5.46 -19.07
CA ILE A 240 6.97 -4.02 -18.97
C ILE A 240 5.84 -3.37 -18.17
N ASP A 241 6.19 -2.61 -17.12
CA ASP A 241 5.31 -1.83 -16.23
C ASP A 241 4.29 -2.64 -15.40
N VAL A 242 4.31 -3.99 -15.47
CA VAL A 242 3.37 -4.85 -14.71
C VAL A 242 4.07 -5.87 -13.82
N THR A 243 5.39 -5.98 -13.86
CA THR A 243 6.16 -6.93 -13.06
C THR A 243 6.37 -6.46 -11.62
N PRO A 244 6.27 -7.35 -10.62
CA PRO A 244 6.74 -7.07 -9.26
C PRO A 244 8.19 -6.57 -9.29
N GLY A 245 8.49 -5.59 -8.42
CA GLY A 245 9.79 -4.93 -8.40
C GLY A 245 9.93 -3.74 -9.37
N TYR A 246 8.93 -3.44 -10.20
CA TYR A 246 8.94 -2.23 -11.02
C TYR A 246 8.97 -0.97 -10.14
N HIS A 247 10.00 -0.17 -10.29
CA HIS A 247 10.27 1.04 -9.49
C HIS A 247 10.80 2.17 -10.38
N PRO A 248 9.91 2.88 -11.08
CA PRO A 248 10.32 3.97 -11.95
C PRO A 248 10.90 5.13 -11.14
N SER A 249 11.84 5.87 -11.74
CA SER A 249 12.33 7.12 -11.15
C SER A 249 11.20 8.13 -11.01
N GLN A 250 11.15 8.83 -9.87
CA GLN A 250 10.13 9.83 -9.59
C GLN A 250 10.71 11.25 -9.68
N PRO A 251 9.92 12.25 -10.08
CA PRO A 251 10.38 13.64 -10.13
C PRO A 251 10.80 14.17 -8.75
N ILE A 252 10.15 13.72 -7.68
CA ILE A 252 10.53 13.95 -6.28
C ILE A 252 10.82 12.59 -5.67
N ASN A 253 12.03 12.39 -5.17
CA ASN A 253 12.42 11.16 -4.51
C ASN A 253 11.82 11.11 -3.10
N PHE A 254 10.65 10.49 -2.98
CA PHE A 254 9.92 10.35 -1.71
C PHE A 254 10.25 9.01 -1.06
N SER A 255 10.63 9.02 0.21
CA SER A 255 10.92 7.81 0.98
C SER A 255 9.77 7.47 1.94
N HIS A 256 9.08 6.38 1.68
CA HIS A 256 8.09 5.83 2.62
C HIS A 256 8.76 5.35 3.91
N GLN A 257 9.99 4.83 3.84
CA GLN A 257 10.76 4.41 5.02
C GLN A 257 10.94 5.54 6.03
N VAL A 258 11.24 6.75 5.56
CA VAL A 258 11.40 7.91 6.46
C VAL A 258 10.04 8.32 7.05
N HIS A 259 8.97 8.37 6.24
CA HIS A 259 7.68 8.88 6.66
C HIS A 259 6.85 7.84 7.44
N ALA A 260 6.57 6.70 6.83
CA ALA A 260 5.73 5.66 7.44
C ALA A 260 6.53 4.73 8.37
N GLY A 261 7.79 4.45 8.05
CA GLY A 261 8.66 3.62 8.88
C GLY A 261 9.17 4.38 10.11
N THR A 262 10.13 5.28 9.91
CA THR A 262 10.82 5.97 11.02
C THR A 262 9.89 6.90 11.81
N ASN A 263 9.04 7.67 11.10
CA ASN A 263 8.15 8.65 11.75
C ASN A 263 6.73 8.10 12.02
N SER A 264 6.46 6.83 11.67
CA SER A 264 5.19 6.15 11.93
C SER A 264 3.93 6.90 11.44
N ILE A 265 4.06 7.66 10.34
CA ILE A 265 2.94 8.38 9.73
C ILE A 265 1.99 7.36 9.10
N ALA A 266 0.72 7.37 9.52
CA ALA A 266 -0.29 6.45 9.00
C ALA A 266 -0.50 6.63 7.49
N CYS A 267 -0.62 5.52 6.75
CA CYS A 267 -0.81 5.51 5.29
C CYS A 267 -1.97 6.42 4.86
N ILE A 268 -3.10 6.34 5.58
CA ILE A 268 -4.33 7.09 5.30
C ILE A 268 -4.21 8.61 5.51
N TYR A 269 -3.19 9.07 6.24
CA TYR A 269 -2.93 10.51 6.37
C TYR A 269 -2.62 11.15 5.01
N CYS A 270 -1.86 10.45 4.20
CA CYS A 270 -1.50 10.88 2.85
C CYS A 270 -2.44 10.30 1.79
N HIS A 271 -2.85 9.03 1.93
CA HIS A 271 -3.67 8.30 0.98
C HIS A 271 -5.13 8.15 1.45
N SER A 272 -5.74 9.25 1.92
CA SER A 272 -7.12 9.24 2.47
C SER A 272 -8.17 8.77 1.47
N GLY A 273 -7.90 8.83 0.17
CA GLY A 273 -8.75 8.29 -0.89
C GLY A 273 -8.97 6.79 -0.79
N ALA A 274 -8.03 6.04 -0.17
CA ALA A 274 -8.15 4.59 0.01
C ALA A 274 -9.37 4.18 0.83
N GLU A 275 -9.81 5.00 1.77
CA GLU A 275 -11.01 4.73 2.57
C GLU A 275 -12.30 5.28 1.96
N LYS A 276 -12.20 6.24 1.05
CA LYS A 276 -13.33 7.03 0.58
C LYS A 276 -13.79 6.68 -0.84
N GLY A 277 -12.93 6.05 -1.62
CA GLY A 277 -13.22 5.87 -3.04
C GLY A 277 -12.50 4.73 -3.74
N LYS A 278 -12.64 4.75 -5.07
CA LYS A 278 -12.03 3.77 -5.97
C LYS A 278 -10.50 3.88 -5.93
N VAL A 279 -9.95 5.08 -5.93
CA VAL A 279 -8.52 5.36 -6.07
C VAL A 279 -7.98 5.96 -4.78
N ALA A 280 -6.90 5.39 -4.25
CA ALA A 280 -6.20 5.94 -3.09
C ALA A 280 -5.57 7.31 -3.41
N GLY A 281 -5.02 7.43 -4.62
CA GLY A 281 -4.42 8.65 -5.14
C GLY A 281 -3.05 8.97 -4.55
N ILE A 282 -2.29 9.78 -5.28
CA ILE A 282 -1.11 10.46 -4.76
C ILE A 282 -1.60 11.71 -4.01
N PRO A 283 -1.15 11.97 -2.78
CA PRO A 283 -1.59 13.15 -2.02
C PRO A 283 -1.22 14.44 -2.75
N THR A 284 -2.06 15.44 -2.64
CA THR A 284 -1.72 16.77 -3.14
C THR A 284 -0.52 17.32 -2.38
N LEU A 285 0.31 18.14 -3.03
CA LEU A 285 1.51 18.71 -2.38
C LEU A 285 1.21 19.58 -1.15
N ASN A 286 -0.04 20.04 -1.00
CA ASN A 286 -0.47 20.73 0.22
C ASN A 286 -0.39 19.82 1.45
N VAL A 287 -0.60 18.52 1.31
CA VAL A 287 -0.42 17.54 2.40
C VAL A 287 1.05 17.51 2.83
N CYS A 288 1.98 17.51 1.87
CA CYS A 288 3.42 17.61 2.17
C CYS A 288 3.76 18.89 2.93
N MET A 289 3.16 20.00 2.53
CA MET A 289 3.38 21.32 3.13
C MET A 289 2.80 21.47 4.54
N ASN A 290 1.96 20.55 5.02
CA ASN A 290 1.55 20.55 6.42
C ASN A 290 2.74 20.45 7.38
N CYS A 291 3.77 19.66 6.99
CA CYS A 291 4.99 19.48 7.77
C CYS A 291 6.18 20.26 7.17
N HIS A 292 6.33 20.26 5.84
CA HIS A 292 7.52 20.81 5.20
C HIS A 292 7.59 22.35 5.15
N LYS A 293 6.56 23.06 5.58
CA LYS A 293 6.72 24.49 5.92
C LYS A 293 7.75 24.71 7.05
N GLY A 294 7.82 23.78 8.01
CA GLY A 294 8.73 23.84 9.15
C GLY A 294 9.92 22.89 9.05
N ILE A 295 9.75 21.77 8.35
CA ILE A 295 10.78 20.72 8.20
C ILE A 295 11.42 20.81 6.83
N GLN A 296 12.68 21.29 6.79
CA GLN A 296 13.41 21.53 5.55
C GLN A 296 14.41 20.43 5.19
N GLY A 297 14.43 19.34 5.95
CA GLY A 297 15.37 18.23 5.76
C GLY A 297 16.68 18.41 6.55
N SER A 298 17.20 17.27 7.05
CA SER A 298 18.39 17.23 7.89
C SER A 298 19.72 17.26 7.12
N ASN A 299 19.72 16.82 5.86
CA ASN A 299 20.90 16.76 5.02
C ASN A 299 20.67 17.47 3.67
N PRO A 300 21.75 17.73 2.89
CA PRO A 300 21.65 18.43 1.60
C PRO A 300 20.77 17.71 0.57
N GLU A 301 20.74 16.38 0.57
CA GLU A 301 19.95 15.58 -0.36
C GLU A 301 18.45 15.76 -0.07
N TYR A 302 18.04 15.62 1.18
CA TYR A 302 16.64 15.86 1.57
C TYR A 302 16.21 17.30 1.31
N LYS A 303 17.08 18.28 1.57
CA LYS A 303 16.80 19.68 1.24
C LYS A 303 16.55 19.89 -0.25
N LYS A 304 17.34 19.23 -1.11
CA LYS A 304 17.15 19.26 -2.57
C LYS A 304 15.77 18.71 -2.96
N GLU A 305 15.36 17.57 -2.41
CA GLU A 305 14.04 16.99 -2.71
C GLU A 305 12.88 17.86 -2.19
N ILE A 306 13.01 18.43 -0.99
CA ILE A 306 12.01 19.34 -0.43
C ILE A 306 11.95 20.65 -1.24
N SER A 307 13.06 21.14 -1.78
CA SER A 307 13.06 22.34 -2.64
C SER A 307 12.23 22.14 -3.91
N LYS A 308 12.13 20.92 -4.43
CA LYS A 308 11.25 20.59 -5.56
C LYS A 308 9.77 20.73 -5.18
N ILE A 309 9.40 20.36 -3.93
CA ILE A 309 8.05 20.58 -3.40
C ILE A 309 7.76 22.09 -3.35
N TYR A 310 8.69 22.87 -2.81
CA TYR A 310 8.55 24.33 -2.72
C TYR A 310 8.38 24.97 -4.09
N TYR A 311 9.20 24.58 -5.05
CA TYR A 311 9.07 25.03 -6.44
C TYR A 311 7.69 24.68 -7.02
N ALA A 312 7.23 23.45 -6.82
CA ALA A 312 5.96 23.00 -7.37
C ALA A 312 4.74 23.72 -6.76
N VAL A 313 4.76 24.03 -5.47
CA VAL A 313 3.65 24.75 -4.80
C VAL A 313 3.81 26.27 -4.77
N GLY A 314 4.90 26.80 -5.31
CA GLY A 314 5.20 28.24 -5.27
C GLY A 314 5.53 28.79 -3.90
N TRP A 315 6.10 27.96 -2.98
CA TRP A 315 6.48 28.36 -1.64
C TRP A 315 7.82 29.09 -1.61
N ASP A 316 7.86 30.26 -1.01
CA ASP A 316 9.07 31.01 -0.73
C ASP A 316 9.45 30.84 0.76
N ALA A 317 10.47 30.02 0.99
CA ALA A 317 10.91 29.71 2.36
C ALA A 317 11.47 30.94 3.11
N SER A 318 12.01 31.94 2.38
CA SER A 318 12.53 33.17 2.98
C SER A 318 11.42 34.09 3.47
N LYS A 319 10.29 34.11 2.78
CA LYS A 319 9.10 34.89 3.13
C LYS A 319 8.10 34.11 3.97
N GLY A 320 8.20 32.78 4.03
CA GLY A 320 7.21 31.93 4.68
C GLY A 320 5.82 32.01 4.03
N ALA A 321 5.77 32.22 2.72
CA ALA A 321 4.53 32.46 1.97
C ALA A 321 4.52 31.83 0.58
N TYR A 322 3.34 31.57 0.05
CA TYR A 322 3.12 31.16 -1.34
C TYR A 322 3.15 32.41 -2.23
N SER A 323 4.30 32.77 -2.75
CA SER A 323 4.50 34.01 -3.52
C SER A 323 5.03 33.78 -4.94
N ASN A 324 5.35 32.53 -5.29
CA ASN A 324 5.88 32.16 -6.61
C ASN A 324 4.84 31.41 -7.44
N PRO A 325 5.02 31.31 -8.77
CA PRO A 325 4.18 30.48 -9.62
C PRO A 325 4.19 29.00 -9.19
N THR A 326 3.09 28.30 -9.43
CA THR A 326 2.96 26.86 -9.18
C THR A 326 3.28 26.06 -10.42
N HIS A 327 3.82 24.85 -10.24
CA HIS A 327 4.18 23.93 -11.30
C HIS A 327 3.63 22.52 -11.01
N PRO A 328 3.10 21.81 -12.02
CA PRO A 328 2.65 20.45 -11.83
C PRO A 328 3.82 19.51 -11.57
N VAL A 329 3.55 18.42 -10.85
CA VAL A 329 4.50 17.32 -10.67
C VAL A 329 3.97 16.11 -11.43
N GLU A 330 4.73 15.68 -12.43
CA GLU A 330 4.38 14.56 -13.29
C GLU A 330 4.91 13.25 -12.65
N TRP A 331 4.10 12.64 -11.81
CA TRP A 331 4.43 11.39 -11.15
C TRP A 331 4.37 10.22 -12.12
N ASN A 332 5.39 9.35 -12.07
CA ASN A 332 5.38 8.09 -12.79
C ASN A 332 4.53 7.06 -12.04
N ARG A 333 3.60 6.42 -12.74
CA ARG A 333 2.72 5.41 -12.16
C ARG A 333 3.51 4.15 -11.81
N VAL A 334 3.43 3.72 -10.55
CA VAL A 334 4.11 2.51 -10.05
C VAL A 334 3.21 1.28 -10.21
N HIS A 335 1.95 1.39 -9.76
CA HIS A 335 0.99 0.28 -9.79
C HIS A 335 0.10 0.40 -11.02
N SER A 336 0.33 -0.48 -11.99
CA SER A 336 -0.30 -0.41 -13.31
C SER A 336 -1.41 -1.46 -13.45
N LEU A 337 -2.58 -1.22 -12.83
CA LEU A 337 -3.77 -2.01 -13.09
C LEU A 337 -4.35 -1.61 -14.44
N PRO A 338 -4.68 -2.57 -15.35
CA PRO A 338 -5.30 -2.29 -16.65
C PRO A 338 -6.63 -1.55 -16.50
N ASP A 339 -6.92 -0.62 -17.42
CA ASP A 339 -8.09 0.26 -17.32
C ASP A 339 -9.42 -0.48 -17.42
N PHE A 340 -9.45 -1.66 -18.07
CA PHE A 340 -10.62 -2.53 -18.15
C PHE A 340 -10.92 -3.31 -16.87
N ALA A 341 -10.04 -3.23 -15.86
CA ALA A 341 -10.24 -3.87 -14.57
C ALA A 341 -10.74 -2.85 -13.54
N TYR A 342 -11.90 -3.13 -12.95
CA TYR A 342 -12.44 -2.34 -11.85
C TYR A 342 -11.83 -2.78 -10.54
N PHE A 343 -11.28 -1.85 -9.79
CA PHE A 343 -10.82 -2.05 -8.42
C PHE A 343 -11.26 -0.88 -7.54
N ASN A 344 -11.73 -1.16 -6.34
CA ASN A 344 -12.18 -0.14 -5.39
C ASN A 344 -11.47 -0.30 -4.05
N HIS A 345 -10.58 0.65 -3.70
CA HIS A 345 -9.84 0.62 -2.44
C HIS A 345 -10.77 0.62 -1.23
N SER A 346 -11.80 1.46 -1.20
CA SER A 346 -12.66 1.57 -0.01
C SER A 346 -13.39 0.26 0.33
N GLN A 347 -13.74 -0.53 -0.67
CA GLN A 347 -14.34 -1.85 -0.43
C GLN A 347 -13.34 -2.84 0.18
N HIS A 348 -12.07 -2.79 -0.25
CA HIS A 348 -11.04 -3.68 0.28
C HIS A 348 -10.53 -3.23 1.66
N VAL A 349 -10.33 -1.93 1.85
CA VAL A 349 -9.76 -1.39 3.08
C VAL A 349 -10.81 -1.25 4.18
N VAL A 350 -11.97 -0.67 3.87
CA VAL A 350 -13.00 -0.37 4.88
C VAL A 350 -13.92 -1.57 5.12
N VAL A 351 -14.46 -2.16 4.05
CA VAL A 351 -15.40 -3.28 4.15
C VAL A 351 -14.65 -4.59 4.39
N GLY A 352 -13.62 -4.88 3.59
CA GLY A 352 -12.80 -6.07 3.72
C GLY A 352 -11.78 -6.02 4.87
N LYS A 353 -11.55 -4.85 5.49
CA LYS A 353 -10.60 -4.64 6.59
C LYS A 353 -9.18 -5.13 6.27
N LEU A 354 -8.80 -5.10 5.00
CA LEU A 354 -7.47 -5.53 4.56
C LEU A 354 -6.42 -4.48 4.90
N GLN A 355 -5.27 -4.94 5.37
CA GLN A 355 -4.10 -4.08 5.59
C GLN A 355 -3.46 -3.68 4.26
N CYS A 356 -2.93 -2.46 4.19
CA CYS A 356 -2.29 -1.92 2.99
C CYS A 356 -1.16 -2.83 2.48
N GLN A 357 -0.38 -3.40 3.41
CA GLN A 357 0.75 -4.28 3.13
C GLN A 357 0.36 -5.58 2.41
N LYS A 358 -0.89 -6.01 2.50
CA LYS A 358 -1.36 -7.22 1.81
C LYS A 358 -1.18 -7.11 0.28
N CYS A 359 -1.34 -5.90 -0.26
CA CYS A 359 -1.25 -5.62 -1.69
C CYS A 359 0.00 -4.83 -2.07
N HIS A 360 0.48 -3.94 -1.18
CA HIS A 360 1.60 -3.06 -1.44
C HIS A 360 2.92 -3.52 -0.80
N GLY A 361 2.93 -4.60 -0.03
CA GLY A 361 4.11 -5.06 0.71
C GLY A 361 4.43 -4.18 1.90
N ALA A 362 5.61 -4.36 2.48
CA ALA A 362 6.09 -3.59 3.63
C ALA A 362 6.58 -2.19 3.19
N VAL A 363 5.65 -1.36 2.69
CA VAL A 363 5.94 -0.03 2.11
C VAL A 363 6.71 0.86 3.09
N GLU A 364 6.47 0.71 4.39
CA GLU A 364 7.18 1.40 5.47
C GLU A 364 8.69 1.09 5.52
N THR A 365 9.15 0.11 4.74
CA THR A 365 10.59 -0.19 4.60
C THR A 365 11.17 0.32 3.28
N PHE A 366 10.36 0.84 2.35
CA PHE A 366 10.78 1.22 1.02
C PHE A 366 11.37 2.63 0.99
N THR A 367 12.61 2.74 0.52
CA THR A 367 13.23 4.03 0.19
C THR A 367 12.71 4.58 -1.13
N THR A 368 12.42 3.71 -2.08
CA THR A 368 11.76 4.00 -3.37
C THR A 368 10.57 3.08 -3.50
N ASP A 369 9.41 3.63 -3.87
CA ASP A 369 8.20 2.83 -4.04
C ASP A 369 8.32 1.88 -5.24
N GLN A 370 7.77 0.68 -5.08
CA GLN A 370 7.82 -0.37 -6.09
C GLN A 370 6.53 -1.18 -6.14
N GLN A 371 6.23 -1.75 -7.28
CA GLN A 371 5.13 -2.68 -7.42
C GLN A 371 5.45 -3.99 -6.70
N PHE A 372 4.71 -4.29 -5.64
CA PHE A 372 4.88 -5.53 -4.85
C PHE A 372 4.06 -6.68 -5.43
N ALA A 373 2.76 -6.47 -5.62
CA ALA A 373 1.86 -7.50 -6.14
C ALA A 373 1.82 -7.50 -7.68
N PRO A 374 1.64 -8.67 -8.32
CA PRO A 374 1.60 -8.76 -9.78
C PRO A 374 0.37 -8.10 -10.40
N LEU A 375 -0.70 -7.85 -9.62
CA LEU A 375 -1.97 -7.24 -10.04
C LEU A 375 -2.64 -7.97 -11.23
N THR A 376 -2.33 -9.25 -11.43
CA THR A 376 -2.94 -10.08 -12.46
C THR A 376 -4.31 -10.59 -12.03
N MET A 377 -5.15 -10.96 -13.00
CA MET A 377 -6.47 -11.54 -12.73
C MET A 377 -6.36 -12.78 -11.83
N GLY A 378 -5.39 -13.67 -12.09
CA GLY A 378 -5.14 -14.88 -11.29
C GLY A 378 -4.86 -14.54 -9.83
N TRP A 379 -4.02 -13.53 -9.56
CA TRP A 379 -3.71 -13.09 -8.21
C TRP A 379 -4.95 -12.58 -7.44
N CYS A 380 -5.81 -11.81 -8.11
CA CYS A 380 -7.07 -11.34 -7.52
C CYS A 380 -8.02 -12.51 -7.22
N ILE A 381 -8.17 -13.43 -8.17
CA ILE A 381 -9.02 -14.63 -8.02
C ILE A 381 -8.55 -15.50 -6.87
N ASP A 382 -7.25 -15.75 -6.75
CA ASP A 382 -6.70 -16.57 -5.68
C ASP A 382 -6.90 -15.92 -4.30
N CYS A 383 -6.75 -14.61 -4.21
CA CYS A 383 -7.07 -13.86 -3.00
C CYS A 383 -8.55 -14.01 -2.62
N HIS A 384 -9.49 -13.80 -3.55
CA HIS A 384 -10.93 -13.92 -3.31
C HIS A 384 -11.37 -15.35 -2.95
N ARG A 385 -10.68 -16.36 -3.44
CA ARG A 385 -10.93 -17.78 -3.07
C ARG A 385 -10.52 -18.11 -1.64
N GLN A 386 -9.53 -17.40 -1.11
CA GLN A 386 -8.91 -17.70 0.18
C GLN A 386 -9.33 -16.74 1.29
N THR A 387 -9.78 -15.53 0.95
CA THR A 387 -10.08 -14.49 1.94
C THR A 387 -11.47 -14.68 2.53
N PRO A 388 -11.57 -14.91 3.86
CA PRO A 388 -12.84 -14.95 4.56
C PRO A 388 -13.55 -13.60 4.48
N VAL A 389 -14.88 -13.63 4.38
CA VAL A 389 -15.71 -12.43 4.37
C VAL A 389 -15.89 -11.89 5.78
N HIS A 390 -15.63 -10.61 5.99
CA HIS A 390 -15.88 -9.91 7.25
C HIS A 390 -17.26 -9.24 7.20
N MET A 391 -18.25 -9.83 7.88
CA MET A 391 -19.64 -9.37 7.84
C MET A 391 -20.05 -8.45 8.98
N ASP A 392 -19.19 -8.29 10.00
CA ASP A 392 -19.51 -7.64 11.27
C ASP A 392 -19.92 -6.17 11.15
N SER A 393 -19.69 -5.55 9.98
CA SER A 393 -19.93 -4.13 9.75
C SER A 393 -20.85 -3.81 8.56
N ASN A 394 -21.36 -4.83 7.84
CA ASN A 394 -22.17 -4.61 6.64
C ASN A 394 -23.48 -5.39 6.66
N GLY A 395 -24.57 -4.73 7.16
CA GLY A 395 -25.89 -5.32 7.26
C GLY A 395 -26.50 -5.76 5.92
N TYR A 396 -26.02 -5.24 4.78
CA TYR A 396 -26.50 -5.67 3.47
C TYR A 396 -26.14 -7.12 3.17
N TYR A 397 -24.91 -7.52 3.47
CA TYR A 397 -24.43 -8.88 3.24
C TYR A 397 -24.73 -9.86 4.38
N ALA A 398 -25.11 -9.38 5.55
CA ALA A 398 -25.35 -10.22 6.74
C ALA A 398 -26.37 -11.34 6.47
N LYS A 399 -27.45 -11.04 5.77
CA LYS A 399 -28.48 -12.04 5.42
C LYS A 399 -27.97 -13.10 4.47
N LEU A 400 -27.20 -12.70 3.44
CA LEU A 400 -26.62 -13.63 2.48
C LEU A 400 -25.58 -14.53 3.16
N HIS A 401 -24.70 -13.95 3.98
CA HIS A 401 -23.72 -14.70 4.75
C HIS A 401 -24.39 -15.73 5.68
N GLN A 402 -25.43 -15.32 6.42
CA GLN A 402 -26.17 -16.23 7.27
C GLN A 402 -26.85 -17.37 6.48
N ALA A 403 -27.42 -17.08 5.32
CA ALA A 403 -27.98 -18.09 4.43
C ALA A 403 -26.92 -19.09 3.93
N LEU A 404 -25.74 -18.59 3.57
CA LEU A 404 -24.60 -19.43 3.13
C LEU A 404 -24.05 -20.27 4.29
N MET A 405 -23.90 -19.73 5.48
CA MET A 405 -23.49 -20.51 6.66
C MET A 405 -24.48 -21.62 7.01
N THR A 406 -25.79 -21.35 6.84
CA THR A 406 -26.82 -22.35 7.04
C THR A 406 -26.77 -23.44 5.98
N LYS A 407 -26.49 -23.06 4.73
CA LYS A 407 -26.41 -23.99 3.59
C LYS A 407 -25.14 -24.85 3.63
N TYR A 408 -24.04 -24.29 4.14
CA TYR A 408 -22.73 -24.94 4.21
C TYR A 408 -22.18 -24.94 5.65
N PRO A 409 -22.73 -25.77 6.55
CA PRO A 409 -22.32 -25.78 7.96
C PRO A 409 -20.83 -26.12 8.09
N GLY A 410 -20.09 -25.33 8.89
CA GLY A 410 -18.67 -25.54 9.15
C GLY A 410 -17.71 -25.07 8.05
N LYS A 411 -18.23 -24.53 6.92
CA LYS A 411 -17.39 -23.93 5.87
C LYS A 411 -17.14 -22.46 6.20
N THR A 412 -15.88 -22.03 6.12
CA THR A 412 -15.55 -20.59 6.11
C THR A 412 -16.03 -19.99 4.79
N ILE A 413 -16.91 -18.99 4.86
CA ILE A 413 -17.41 -18.30 3.67
C ILE A 413 -16.36 -17.31 3.18
N THR A 414 -16.00 -17.43 1.91
CA THR A 414 -15.00 -16.57 1.25
C THR A 414 -15.68 -15.56 0.32
N GLU A 415 -14.92 -14.59 -0.17
CA GLU A 415 -15.38 -13.64 -1.19
C GLU A 415 -15.87 -14.34 -2.46
N ALA A 416 -15.23 -15.46 -2.84
CA ALA A 416 -15.69 -16.30 -3.95
C ALA A 416 -17.10 -16.85 -3.74
N ASP A 417 -17.43 -17.27 -2.52
CA ASP A 417 -18.76 -17.80 -2.17
C ASP A 417 -19.83 -16.70 -2.20
N MET A 418 -19.44 -15.44 -2.04
CA MET A 418 -20.31 -14.26 -2.09
C MET A 418 -20.49 -13.68 -3.51
N GLY A 419 -19.95 -14.35 -4.52
CA GLY A 419 -20.00 -13.88 -5.92
C GLY A 419 -18.85 -12.95 -6.31
N GLY A 420 -17.80 -12.86 -5.50
CA GLY A 420 -16.63 -12.02 -5.78
C GLY A 420 -15.79 -12.47 -6.99
N LEU A 421 -16.14 -13.62 -7.61
CA LEU A 421 -15.49 -14.12 -8.85
C LEU A 421 -16.35 -13.91 -10.11
N GLU A 422 -17.50 -13.26 -10.01
CA GLU A 422 -18.31 -12.95 -11.18
C GLU A 422 -17.56 -11.93 -12.07
N CYS A 423 -17.49 -12.20 -13.38
CA CYS A 423 -16.74 -11.36 -14.32
C CYS A 423 -17.12 -9.89 -14.24
N GLY A 424 -18.40 -9.57 -14.15
CA GLY A 424 -18.93 -8.20 -14.06
C GLY A 424 -18.63 -7.47 -12.74
N LYS A 425 -17.98 -8.13 -11.75
CA LYS A 425 -17.49 -7.46 -10.52
C LYS A 425 -16.15 -6.76 -10.76
N CYS A 426 -15.37 -7.26 -11.69
CA CYS A 426 -14.04 -6.78 -12.00
C CYS A 426 -13.93 -6.20 -13.42
N HIS A 427 -14.85 -6.53 -14.32
CA HIS A 427 -14.85 -6.05 -15.71
C HIS A 427 -16.17 -5.39 -16.06
N TYR A 428 -16.14 -4.26 -16.80
CA TYR A 428 -17.30 -3.48 -17.25
C TYR A 428 -17.18 -3.10 -18.73
#